data_c4d30b2cb0bdfb19ee17908bc32c851b
#
_entry.id   c4d30b2cb0bdfb19ee17908bc32c851b
#
_cell.length_a   1.000
_cell.length_b   1.000
_cell.length_c   1.000
_cell.angle_alpha   90.00
_cell.angle_beta   90.00
_cell.angle_gamma   90.00
#
_symmetry.space_group_name_H-M   'P 1'
#
loop_
_entity.id
_entity.type
_entity.pdbx_description
1 polymer ?
#
loop_
_entity_poly.entity_id
_entity_poly.type
_entity_poly.pdbx_seq_one_letter_code
_entity_poly.pdbx_strand_id
1 'polypeptide(L)'
;TFDIGYTDIDDLSISMEEENCKIYLIEAPSYRDVVQEFRELIGRSYIAPKFAFGFGQSRWGYKTPEDFITVVKKYRENHIPIDTVYMDIDYMDNYKDFTINEAFGDFSRYVADMKEEQIHLIPIIDAGVKIEEGYEIYEEGVVNNYFCKRQDGSDYVAAVWPGYTHFPDVLNPDARKWFGGKYKILTDAGIEGFWNDMNEPAIFYSEKR
;
A
#
# COMPACT_ATOMS: atom_id res chain seq x y z
N THR A 1 18.47 -8.70 -14.41
CA THR A 1 19.27 -8.94 -13.19
C THR A 1 20.18 -7.75 -12.95
N PHE A 2 20.32 -7.34 -11.71
CA PHE A 2 21.30 -6.32 -11.27
C PHE A 2 22.30 -7.01 -10.36
N ASP A 3 23.58 -6.83 -10.64
CA ASP A 3 24.69 -7.23 -9.80
C ASP A 3 25.52 -5.97 -9.49
N ILE A 4 25.46 -5.52 -8.28
CA ILE A 4 26.12 -4.29 -7.80
C ILE A 4 27.10 -4.70 -6.71
N GLY A 5 28.31 -5.08 -7.09
CA GLY A 5 29.37 -5.48 -6.17
C GLY A 5 29.10 -6.81 -5.42
N TYR A 6 28.19 -7.65 -5.87
CA TYR A 6 27.90 -8.94 -5.23
C TYR A 6 28.87 -10.04 -5.71
N THR A 7 29.05 -10.17 -7.02
CA THR A 7 29.98 -11.14 -7.61
C THR A 7 31.42 -10.64 -7.56
N ASP A 8 31.64 -9.38 -7.91
CA ASP A 8 32.92 -8.67 -7.78
C ASP A 8 32.64 -7.27 -7.22
N ILE A 9 33.36 -6.89 -6.16
CA ILE A 9 33.13 -5.64 -5.43
C ILE A 9 33.36 -4.38 -6.29
N ASP A 10 34.18 -4.52 -7.31
CA ASP A 10 34.57 -3.42 -8.21
C ASP A 10 33.70 -3.38 -9.49
N ASP A 11 32.77 -4.34 -9.63
CA ASP A 11 31.94 -4.46 -10.83
C ASP A 11 30.48 -4.14 -10.59
N LEU A 12 29.87 -3.47 -11.58
CA LEU A 12 28.44 -3.29 -11.70
C LEU A 12 27.98 -3.88 -13.03
N SER A 13 27.16 -4.91 -12.98
CA SER A 13 26.60 -5.50 -14.19
C SER A 13 25.07 -5.47 -14.19
N ILE A 14 24.49 -5.14 -15.35
CA ILE A 14 23.05 -5.10 -15.56
C ILE A 14 22.74 -5.99 -16.77
N SER A 15 22.01 -7.09 -16.51
CA SER A 15 21.57 -8.01 -17.56
C SER A 15 20.07 -7.87 -17.79
N MET A 16 19.67 -7.69 -19.04
CA MET A 16 18.27 -7.53 -19.46
C MET A 16 17.96 -8.50 -20.58
N GLU A 17 16.69 -8.92 -20.67
CA GLU A 17 16.17 -9.73 -21.77
C GLU A 17 15.60 -8.87 -22.90
N GLU A 18 15.39 -7.57 -22.64
CA GLU A 18 14.85 -6.60 -23.61
C GLU A 18 15.97 -5.90 -24.40
N GLU A 19 15.70 -5.62 -25.66
CA GLU A 19 16.66 -4.96 -26.57
C GLU A 19 16.87 -3.47 -26.26
N ASN A 20 15.92 -2.84 -25.58
CA ASN A 20 15.94 -1.40 -25.26
C ASN A 20 15.87 -1.15 -23.76
N CYS A 21 16.85 -0.44 -23.25
CA CYS A 21 16.81 0.10 -21.88
C CYS A 21 17.26 1.56 -21.84
N LYS A 22 16.82 2.29 -20.82
CA LYS A 22 17.34 3.61 -20.49
C LYS A 22 17.99 3.54 -19.13
N ILE A 23 19.26 3.90 -19.07
CA ILE A 23 20.03 4.01 -17.84
C ILE A 23 20.31 5.49 -17.60
N TYR A 24 19.97 5.98 -16.42
CA TYR A 24 20.25 7.34 -15.98
C TYR A 24 21.36 7.29 -14.92
N LEU A 25 22.48 7.92 -15.20
CA LEU A 25 23.57 8.12 -14.25
C LEU A 25 23.57 9.58 -13.82
N ILE A 26 23.45 9.82 -12.52
CA ILE A 26 23.47 11.15 -11.94
C ILE A 26 24.77 11.31 -11.17
N GLU A 27 25.62 12.22 -11.65
CA GLU A 27 26.86 12.58 -11.01
C GLU A 27 26.78 14.05 -10.54
N ALA A 28 27.04 14.29 -9.27
CA ALA A 28 27.00 15.63 -8.71
C ALA A 28 27.98 15.79 -7.54
N PRO A 29 28.41 17.02 -7.22
CA PRO A 29 29.46 17.30 -6.22
C PRO A 29 29.09 16.89 -4.79
N SER A 30 27.79 16.81 -4.46
CA SER A 30 27.31 16.42 -3.13
C SER A 30 26.05 15.55 -3.21
N TYR A 31 25.75 14.82 -2.13
CA TYR A 31 24.50 14.05 -2.02
C TYR A 31 23.24 14.92 -2.18
N ARG A 32 23.31 16.17 -1.72
CA ARG A 32 22.21 17.12 -1.89
C ARG A 32 21.97 17.41 -3.36
N ASP A 33 23.03 17.62 -4.12
CA ASP A 33 22.95 17.91 -5.54
C ASP A 33 22.45 16.68 -6.32
N VAL A 34 22.92 15.46 -5.97
CA VAL A 34 22.38 14.20 -6.54
C VAL A 34 20.87 14.11 -6.33
N VAL A 35 20.36 14.39 -5.12
CA VAL A 35 18.92 14.38 -4.83
C VAL A 35 18.18 15.47 -5.61
N GLN A 36 18.78 16.63 -5.80
CA GLN A 36 18.19 17.71 -6.59
C GLN A 36 18.05 17.30 -8.06
N GLU A 37 19.11 16.81 -8.69
CA GLU A 37 19.10 16.33 -10.07
C GLU A 37 18.11 15.17 -10.25
N PHE A 38 18.07 14.22 -9.31
CA PHE A 38 17.10 13.15 -9.33
C PHE A 38 15.65 13.67 -9.28
N ARG A 39 15.38 14.71 -8.46
CA ARG A 39 14.05 15.33 -8.38
C ARG A 39 13.70 16.13 -9.64
N GLU A 40 14.65 16.66 -10.37
CA GLU A 40 14.40 17.26 -11.67
C GLU A 40 13.98 16.22 -12.70
N LEU A 41 14.53 15.02 -12.62
CA LEU A 41 14.19 13.89 -13.49
C LEU A 41 12.81 13.30 -13.18
N ILE A 42 12.49 13.07 -11.89
CA ILE A 42 11.26 12.37 -11.47
C ILE A 42 10.11 13.30 -11.05
N GLY A 43 10.38 14.58 -10.91
CA GLY A 43 9.45 15.57 -10.39
C GLY A 43 9.60 15.84 -8.89
N ARG A 44 8.87 16.87 -8.42
CA ARG A 44 8.93 17.29 -7.02
C ARG A 44 8.07 16.38 -6.15
N SER A 45 8.58 16.05 -4.97
CA SER A 45 7.81 15.33 -3.96
C SER A 45 6.62 16.15 -3.47
N TYR A 46 5.51 15.48 -3.19
CA TYR A 46 4.39 16.08 -2.46
C TYR A 46 4.86 16.50 -1.06
N ILE A 47 4.45 17.68 -0.63
CA ILE A 47 4.68 18.13 0.75
C ILE A 47 3.50 17.63 1.57
N ALA A 48 3.75 16.62 2.38
CA ALA A 48 2.74 16.03 3.24
C ALA A 48 2.25 17.01 4.34
N PRO A 49 1.04 16.84 4.86
CA PRO A 49 0.55 17.60 5.99
C PRO A 49 1.41 17.36 7.25
N LYS A 50 1.35 18.30 8.20
CA LYS A 50 2.26 18.31 9.36
C LYS A 50 2.22 17.03 10.18
N PHE A 51 1.07 16.42 10.37
CA PHE A 51 0.92 15.18 11.14
C PHE A 51 1.73 14.00 10.55
N ALA A 52 1.94 13.98 9.23
CA ALA A 52 2.71 12.93 8.57
C ALA A 52 4.23 12.96 8.90
N PHE A 53 4.70 14.04 9.52
CA PHE A 53 6.08 14.19 10.02
C PHE A 53 6.17 13.95 11.53
N GLY A 54 5.06 13.65 12.19
CA GLY A 54 5.00 13.31 13.59
C GLY A 54 5.26 11.82 13.86
N PHE A 55 5.09 11.41 15.11
CA PHE A 55 5.27 10.00 15.47
C PHE A 55 4.04 9.17 15.09
N GLY A 56 4.29 8.04 14.43
CA GLY A 56 3.29 7.06 14.05
C GLY A 56 3.53 5.70 14.71
N GLN A 57 2.49 5.13 15.31
CA GLN A 57 2.52 3.79 15.87
C GLN A 57 1.91 2.79 14.90
N SER A 58 2.64 1.72 14.60
CA SER A 58 2.19 0.58 13.80
C SER A 58 2.39 -0.72 14.56
N ARG A 59 1.43 -1.62 14.45
CA ARG A 59 1.54 -3.00 14.91
C ARG A 59 0.48 -3.87 14.23
N TRP A 60 0.86 -5.03 13.72
CA TRP A 60 -0.10 -6.06 13.37
C TRP A 60 -0.83 -6.59 14.62
N GLY A 61 -2.16 -6.73 14.52
CA GLY A 61 -2.99 -7.28 15.59
C GLY A 61 -3.81 -6.25 16.37
N TYR A 62 -3.90 -5.00 15.93
CA TYR A 62 -4.95 -4.07 16.37
C TYR A 62 -6.22 -4.40 15.57
N LYS A 63 -7.21 -5.05 16.22
CA LYS A 63 -8.38 -5.65 15.59
C LYS A 63 -9.68 -4.90 15.83
N THR A 64 -9.69 -4.06 16.86
CA THR A 64 -10.88 -3.33 17.30
C THR A 64 -10.57 -1.86 17.55
N PRO A 65 -11.57 -0.96 17.52
CA PRO A 65 -11.40 0.43 17.92
C PRO A 65 -10.70 0.61 19.28
N GLU A 66 -11.03 -0.26 20.23
CA GLU A 66 -10.48 -0.22 21.59
C GLU A 66 -8.97 -0.48 21.64
N ASP A 67 -8.44 -1.28 20.71
CA ASP A 67 -7.00 -1.52 20.63
C ASP A 67 -6.26 -0.22 20.27
N PHE A 68 -6.78 0.53 19.30
CA PHE A 68 -6.22 1.82 18.89
C PHE A 68 -6.38 2.89 19.97
N ILE A 69 -7.55 3.00 20.56
CA ILE A 69 -7.82 3.95 21.65
C ILE A 69 -6.89 3.66 22.83
N THR A 70 -6.70 2.39 23.17
CA THR A 70 -5.83 1.96 24.28
C THR A 70 -4.37 2.34 24.01
N VAL A 71 -3.87 2.15 22.80
CA VAL A 71 -2.48 2.49 22.48
C VAL A 71 -2.26 4.00 22.52
N VAL A 72 -3.16 4.78 21.93
CA VAL A 72 -3.09 6.26 21.96
C VAL A 72 -3.10 6.77 23.41
N LYS A 73 -4.03 6.26 24.22
CA LYS A 73 -4.13 6.62 25.65
C LYS A 73 -2.83 6.34 26.40
N LYS A 74 -2.22 5.17 26.20
CA LYS A 74 -0.94 4.82 26.84
C LYS A 74 0.20 5.75 26.44
N TYR A 75 0.28 6.15 25.17
CA TYR A 75 1.28 7.13 24.73
C TYR A 75 1.10 8.47 25.44
N ARG A 76 -0.13 8.97 25.52
CA ARG A 76 -0.44 10.25 26.16
C ARG A 76 -0.25 10.22 27.68
N GLU A 77 -0.65 9.16 28.35
CA GLU A 77 -0.43 8.97 29.78
C GLU A 77 1.07 8.99 30.16
N ASN A 78 1.92 8.54 29.24
CA ASN A 78 3.37 8.57 29.41
C ASN A 78 4.04 9.82 28.82
N HIS A 79 3.25 10.82 28.41
CA HIS A 79 3.73 12.08 27.83
C HIS A 79 4.56 11.88 26.55
N ILE A 80 4.28 10.83 25.77
CA ILE A 80 4.92 10.55 24.49
C ILE A 80 4.00 11.07 23.38
N PRO A 81 4.47 11.99 22.53
CA PRO A 81 3.68 12.49 21.39
C PRO A 81 3.31 11.36 20.42
N ILE A 82 2.10 11.43 19.89
CA ILE A 82 1.63 10.53 18.83
C ILE A 82 0.67 11.30 17.92
N ASP A 83 0.84 11.18 16.62
CA ASP A 83 0.07 11.89 15.60
C ASP A 83 -0.73 10.91 14.71
N THR A 84 -0.18 9.72 14.45
CA THR A 84 -0.81 8.73 13.59
C THR A 84 -0.80 7.34 14.21
N VAL A 85 -1.82 6.54 13.88
CA VAL A 85 -1.83 5.10 14.14
C VAL A 85 -2.16 4.37 12.84
N TYR A 86 -1.32 3.41 12.49
CA TYR A 86 -1.49 2.61 11.29
C TYR A 86 -2.46 1.46 11.57
N MET A 87 -3.42 1.29 10.67
CA MET A 87 -4.38 0.19 10.69
C MET A 87 -3.87 -0.90 9.75
N ASP A 88 -3.34 -1.97 10.33
CA ASP A 88 -2.89 -3.15 9.62
C ASP A 88 -4.09 -3.99 9.16
N ILE A 89 -3.87 -5.06 8.41
CA ILE A 89 -4.87 -5.85 7.68
C ILE A 89 -6.10 -6.29 8.50
N ASP A 90 -6.02 -6.34 9.83
CA ASP A 90 -7.11 -6.75 10.71
C ASP A 90 -8.30 -5.75 10.77
N TYR A 91 -8.16 -4.53 10.24
CA TYR A 91 -9.32 -3.61 10.13
C TYR A 91 -10.28 -4.00 9.01
N MET A 92 -9.81 -4.78 8.04
CA MET A 92 -10.59 -5.26 6.90
C MET A 92 -11.46 -6.46 7.28
N ASP A 93 -12.53 -6.70 6.54
CA ASP A 93 -13.25 -7.96 6.59
C ASP A 93 -12.45 -9.06 5.85
N ASN A 94 -11.90 -10.00 6.61
CA ASN A 94 -11.12 -11.13 6.07
C ASN A 94 -10.00 -10.70 5.10
N TYR A 95 -9.33 -9.57 5.41
CA TYR A 95 -8.23 -9.01 4.63
C TYR A 95 -8.61 -8.60 3.19
N LYS A 96 -9.89 -8.31 2.95
CA LYS A 96 -10.39 -7.82 1.66
C LYS A 96 -10.23 -6.30 1.58
N ASP A 97 -9.50 -5.81 0.59
CA ASP A 97 -9.32 -4.40 0.36
C ASP A 97 -10.64 -3.63 0.27
N PHE A 98 -10.65 -2.41 0.80
CA PHE A 98 -11.80 -1.50 0.80
C PHE A 98 -13.04 -2.03 1.56
N THR A 99 -12.84 -2.99 2.45
CA THR A 99 -13.87 -3.47 3.39
C THR A 99 -13.50 -3.06 4.82
N ILE A 100 -14.51 -3.01 5.69
CA ILE A 100 -14.32 -2.70 7.10
C ILE A 100 -14.85 -3.86 7.93
N ASN A 101 -14.05 -4.33 8.88
CA ASN A 101 -14.45 -5.36 9.84
C ASN A 101 -15.61 -4.85 10.69
N GLU A 102 -16.61 -5.71 10.94
CA GLU A 102 -17.82 -5.40 11.71
C GLU A 102 -17.53 -4.85 13.12
N ALA A 103 -16.38 -5.20 13.70
CA ALA A 103 -15.96 -4.71 15.01
C ALA A 103 -15.80 -3.17 15.07
N PHE A 104 -15.63 -2.52 13.92
CA PHE A 104 -15.49 -1.06 13.83
C PHE A 104 -16.85 -0.33 13.80
N GLY A 105 -17.97 -1.04 13.63
CA GLY A 105 -19.30 -0.45 13.64
C GLY A 105 -19.45 0.73 12.67
N ASP A 106 -19.81 1.91 13.17
CA ASP A 106 -19.80 3.15 12.39
C ASP A 106 -18.35 3.67 12.20
N PHE A 107 -17.70 3.17 11.17
CA PHE A 107 -16.30 3.51 10.86
C PHE A 107 -16.08 5.01 10.64
N SER A 108 -17.01 5.69 9.96
CA SER A 108 -16.89 7.14 9.72
C SER A 108 -16.94 7.92 11.04
N ARG A 109 -17.81 7.52 11.94
CA ARG A 109 -17.88 8.10 13.29
C ARG A 109 -16.58 7.84 14.06
N TYR A 110 -16.08 6.62 14.04
CA TYR A 110 -14.83 6.26 14.69
C TYR A 110 -13.64 7.10 14.17
N VAL A 111 -13.52 7.27 12.84
CA VAL A 111 -12.49 8.13 12.25
C VAL A 111 -12.62 9.58 12.72
N ALA A 112 -13.85 10.09 12.78
CA ALA A 112 -14.09 11.46 13.26
C ALA A 112 -13.70 11.63 14.74
N ASP A 113 -14.07 10.69 15.60
CA ASP A 113 -13.72 10.72 17.03
C ASP A 113 -12.20 10.67 17.23
N MET A 114 -11.45 9.86 16.47
CA MET A 114 -10.00 9.83 16.51
C MET A 114 -9.38 11.16 16.05
N LYS A 115 -9.96 11.81 15.05
CA LYS A 115 -9.52 13.14 14.61
C LYS A 115 -9.76 14.23 15.64
N GLU A 116 -10.89 14.20 16.38
CA GLU A 116 -11.14 15.10 17.50
C GLU A 116 -10.03 14.96 18.56
N GLU A 117 -9.52 13.76 18.74
CA GLU A 117 -8.34 13.46 19.57
C GLU A 117 -6.99 13.80 18.90
N GLN A 118 -7.00 14.46 17.73
CA GLN A 118 -5.80 14.79 16.96
C GLN A 118 -4.97 13.55 16.56
N ILE A 119 -5.62 12.44 16.29
CA ILE A 119 -5.02 11.21 15.79
C ILE A 119 -5.52 10.93 14.38
N HIS A 120 -4.60 10.73 13.46
CA HIS A 120 -4.89 10.35 12.09
C HIS A 120 -4.71 8.84 11.90
N LEU A 121 -5.75 8.18 11.42
CA LEU A 121 -5.71 6.75 11.10
C LEU A 121 -5.18 6.54 9.69
N ILE A 122 -4.23 5.63 9.54
CA ILE A 122 -3.57 5.32 8.27
C ILE A 122 -3.81 3.84 7.93
N PRO A 123 -4.87 3.50 7.19
CA PRO A 123 -5.16 2.13 6.81
C PRO A 123 -4.20 1.62 5.74
N ILE A 124 -3.85 0.33 5.84
CA ILE A 124 -3.14 -0.40 4.81
C ILE A 124 -4.09 -0.76 3.66
N ILE A 125 -3.56 -0.74 2.44
CA ILE A 125 -4.15 -1.35 1.26
C ILE A 125 -3.09 -2.25 0.64
N ASP A 126 -3.42 -3.53 0.50
CA ASP A 126 -2.59 -4.52 -0.16
C ASP A 126 -2.92 -4.59 -1.67
N ALA A 127 -2.01 -5.13 -2.48
CA ALA A 127 -2.25 -5.19 -3.92
C ALA A 127 -3.07 -6.42 -4.38
N GLY A 128 -3.41 -7.33 -3.48
CA GLY A 128 -4.03 -8.62 -3.79
C GLY A 128 -5.54 -8.65 -3.53
N VAL A 129 -6.34 -8.63 -4.58
CA VAL A 129 -7.81 -8.72 -4.49
C VAL A 129 -8.24 -10.17 -4.30
N LYS A 130 -8.84 -10.49 -3.15
CA LYS A 130 -9.30 -11.85 -2.82
C LYS A 130 -10.27 -12.39 -3.86
N ILE A 131 -10.07 -13.63 -4.28
CA ILE A 131 -10.99 -14.38 -5.14
C ILE A 131 -12.14 -14.88 -4.27
N GLU A 132 -13.26 -14.17 -4.29
CA GLU A 132 -14.44 -14.52 -3.47
C GLU A 132 -15.72 -14.02 -4.16
N GLU A 133 -16.67 -14.93 -4.38
CA GLU A 133 -18.00 -14.59 -4.90
C GLU A 133 -18.75 -13.67 -3.91
N GLY A 134 -19.42 -12.63 -4.42
CA GLY A 134 -20.10 -11.62 -3.61
C GLY A 134 -19.16 -10.51 -3.10
N TYR A 135 -17.87 -10.58 -3.40
CA TYR A 135 -16.94 -9.47 -3.15
C TYR A 135 -16.90 -8.53 -4.35
N GLU A 136 -17.52 -7.37 -4.21
CA GLU A 136 -17.75 -6.41 -5.31
C GLU A 136 -16.47 -6.04 -6.07
N ILE A 137 -15.37 -5.78 -5.35
CA ILE A 137 -14.09 -5.41 -5.98
C ILE A 137 -13.57 -6.54 -6.88
N TYR A 138 -13.69 -7.78 -6.43
CA TYR A 138 -13.32 -8.95 -7.23
C TYR A 138 -14.22 -9.08 -8.47
N GLU A 139 -15.54 -9.02 -8.29
CA GLU A 139 -16.49 -9.19 -9.38
C GLU A 139 -16.35 -8.11 -10.45
N GLU A 140 -16.22 -6.86 -10.05
CA GLU A 140 -15.97 -5.75 -10.98
C GLU A 140 -14.66 -5.93 -11.75
N GLY A 141 -13.58 -6.32 -11.06
CA GLY A 141 -12.28 -6.56 -11.66
C GLY A 141 -12.31 -7.64 -12.72
N VAL A 142 -13.02 -8.75 -12.46
CA VAL A 142 -13.22 -9.85 -13.43
C VAL A 142 -14.04 -9.39 -14.63
N VAL A 143 -15.21 -8.77 -14.39
CA VAL A 143 -16.11 -8.34 -15.49
C VAL A 143 -15.45 -7.36 -16.44
N ASN A 144 -14.60 -6.47 -15.91
CA ASN A 144 -13.94 -5.43 -16.70
C ASN A 144 -12.53 -5.81 -17.18
N ASN A 145 -12.06 -7.03 -16.89
CA ASN A 145 -10.70 -7.49 -17.24
C ASN A 145 -9.60 -6.57 -16.65
N TYR A 146 -9.70 -6.20 -15.40
CA TYR A 146 -8.77 -5.30 -14.73
C TYR A 146 -7.63 -5.99 -14.00
N PHE A 147 -7.58 -7.33 -14.03
CA PHE A 147 -6.53 -8.11 -13.38
C PHE A 147 -5.41 -8.52 -14.34
N CYS A 148 -4.22 -8.69 -13.79
CA CYS A 148 -3.06 -9.21 -14.50
C CYS A 148 -3.38 -10.58 -15.16
N LYS A 149 -2.89 -10.79 -16.37
CA LYS A 149 -3.14 -12.01 -17.16
C LYS A 149 -1.90 -12.87 -17.25
N ARG A 150 -2.12 -14.17 -17.37
CA ARG A 150 -1.12 -15.13 -17.83
C ARG A 150 -0.98 -15.06 -19.36
N GLN A 151 0.05 -15.71 -19.89
CA GLN A 151 0.29 -15.77 -21.32
C GLN A 151 -0.87 -16.41 -22.12
N ASP A 152 -1.63 -17.31 -21.50
CA ASP A 152 -2.81 -17.94 -22.09
C ASP A 152 -4.09 -17.09 -22.02
N GLY A 153 -4.00 -15.88 -21.46
CA GLY A 153 -5.12 -14.96 -21.30
C GLY A 153 -5.95 -15.14 -20.03
N SER A 154 -5.70 -16.19 -19.22
CA SER A 154 -6.35 -16.38 -17.94
C SER A 154 -5.86 -15.38 -16.91
N ASP A 155 -6.69 -15.08 -15.88
CA ASP A 155 -6.29 -14.23 -14.76
C ASP A 155 -5.14 -14.87 -13.98
N TYR A 156 -4.14 -14.05 -13.63
CA TYR A 156 -3.05 -14.51 -12.78
C TYR A 156 -3.55 -14.73 -11.35
N VAL A 157 -3.18 -15.86 -10.77
CA VAL A 157 -3.56 -16.25 -9.40
C VAL A 157 -2.31 -16.48 -8.58
N ALA A 158 -2.25 -15.86 -7.42
CA ALA A 158 -1.28 -16.17 -6.38
C ALA A 158 -1.90 -15.90 -5.00
N ALA A 159 -1.22 -16.29 -3.93
CA ALA A 159 -1.74 -16.12 -2.58
C ALA A 159 -0.94 -15.07 -1.80
N VAL A 160 -1.68 -14.23 -1.10
CA VAL A 160 -1.21 -13.29 -0.09
C VAL A 160 -2.09 -13.43 1.17
N TRP A 161 -2.22 -12.42 2.00
CA TRP A 161 -2.93 -12.53 3.29
C TRP A 161 -4.36 -13.04 3.22
N PRO A 162 -5.23 -12.59 2.28
CA PRO A 162 -6.61 -13.12 2.18
C PRO A 162 -6.71 -14.52 1.55
N GLY A 163 -5.59 -15.14 1.16
CA GLY A 163 -5.54 -16.38 0.42
C GLY A 163 -5.33 -16.16 -1.08
N TYR A 164 -6.01 -16.92 -1.94
CA TYR A 164 -5.90 -16.73 -3.38
C TYR A 164 -6.50 -15.41 -3.84
N THR A 165 -5.72 -14.71 -4.66
CA THR A 165 -6.01 -13.35 -5.14
C THR A 165 -5.73 -13.20 -6.63
N HIS A 166 -6.37 -12.19 -7.22
CA HIS A 166 -5.93 -11.56 -8.45
C HIS A 166 -5.24 -10.22 -8.14
N PHE A 167 -4.35 -9.79 -9.02
CA PHE A 167 -3.63 -8.52 -8.87
C PHE A 167 -4.14 -7.52 -9.90
N PRO A 168 -4.51 -6.28 -9.51
CA PRO A 168 -4.87 -5.23 -10.45
C PRO A 168 -3.75 -4.99 -11.47
N ASP A 169 -4.09 -4.93 -12.76
CA ASP A 169 -3.14 -4.59 -13.81
C ASP A 169 -2.84 -3.09 -13.81
N VAL A 170 -1.87 -2.69 -13.01
CA VAL A 170 -1.47 -1.27 -12.88
C VAL A 170 -0.84 -0.70 -14.16
N LEU A 171 -0.52 -1.51 -15.16
CA LEU A 171 -0.10 -1.03 -16.48
C LEU A 171 -1.29 -0.64 -17.35
N ASN A 172 -2.48 -1.19 -17.07
CA ASN A 172 -3.73 -0.78 -17.70
C ASN A 172 -4.27 0.52 -17.08
N PRO A 173 -4.41 1.63 -17.84
CA PRO A 173 -4.91 2.90 -17.32
C PRO A 173 -6.31 2.81 -16.70
N ASP A 174 -7.19 1.98 -17.26
CA ASP A 174 -8.56 1.83 -16.77
C ASP A 174 -8.59 1.05 -15.45
N ALA A 175 -7.77 0.01 -15.31
CA ALA A 175 -7.60 -0.71 -14.06
C ALA A 175 -7.02 0.19 -12.95
N ARG A 176 -6.01 1.03 -13.28
CA ARG A 176 -5.50 2.05 -12.32
C ARG A 176 -6.58 3.00 -11.86
N LYS A 177 -7.38 3.51 -12.78
CA LYS A 177 -8.46 4.45 -12.48
C LYS A 177 -9.54 3.79 -11.62
N TRP A 178 -9.91 2.56 -11.96
CA TRP A 178 -10.87 1.77 -11.19
C TRP A 178 -10.39 1.52 -9.77
N PHE A 179 -9.21 0.91 -9.59
CA PHE A 179 -8.67 0.57 -8.27
C PHE A 179 -8.40 1.82 -7.43
N GLY A 180 -7.79 2.86 -8.04
CA GLY A 180 -7.60 4.16 -7.39
C GLY A 180 -8.92 4.83 -6.99
N GLY A 181 -10.00 4.63 -7.75
CA GLY A 181 -11.34 5.13 -7.41
C GLY A 181 -11.94 4.49 -6.15
N LYS A 182 -11.53 3.25 -5.82
CA LYS A 182 -12.02 2.53 -4.62
C LYS A 182 -11.52 3.13 -3.30
N TYR A 183 -10.39 3.84 -3.31
CA TYR A 183 -9.92 4.61 -2.15
C TYR A 183 -10.95 5.61 -1.64
N LYS A 184 -11.90 5.99 -2.49
CA LYS A 184 -13.00 6.89 -2.11
C LYS A 184 -13.84 6.34 -0.96
N ILE A 185 -13.98 5.04 -0.82
CA ILE A 185 -14.69 4.38 0.29
C ILE A 185 -14.09 4.81 1.64
N LEU A 186 -12.77 4.87 1.71
CA LEU A 186 -12.04 5.25 2.93
C LEU A 186 -11.92 6.78 3.08
N THR A 187 -11.70 7.51 1.98
CA THR A 187 -11.63 8.97 2.04
C THR A 187 -12.97 9.62 2.37
N ASP A 188 -14.08 9.04 1.93
CA ASP A 188 -15.42 9.50 2.31
C ASP A 188 -15.71 9.24 3.81
N ALA A 189 -15.09 8.23 4.40
CA ALA A 189 -15.12 8.00 5.85
C ALA A 189 -14.21 8.96 6.63
N GLY A 190 -13.40 9.79 5.96
CA GLY A 190 -12.53 10.79 6.58
C GLY A 190 -11.06 10.41 6.67
N ILE A 191 -10.63 9.32 6.07
CA ILE A 191 -9.20 8.94 6.00
C ILE A 191 -8.43 9.93 5.12
N GLU A 192 -7.24 10.33 5.57
CA GLU A 192 -6.41 11.36 4.92
C GLU A 192 -5.05 10.86 4.45
N GLY A 193 -4.71 9.62 4.74
CA GLY A 193 -3.46 8.99 4.33
C GLY A 193 -3.59 7.48 4.27
N PHE A 194 -2.72 6.85 3.51
CA PHE A 194 -2.74 5.41 3.27
C PHE A 194 -1.34 4.83 3.39
N TRP A 195 -1.29 3.56 3.80
CA TRP A 195 -0.11 2.72 3.70
C TRP A 195 -0.36 1.71 2.57
N ASN A 196 0.41 1.81 1.47
CA ASN A 196 0.39 0.79 0.43
C ASN A 196 1.50 -0.21 0.71
N ASP A 197 1.14 -1.48 0.81
CA ASP A 197 2.05 -2.59 1.08
C ASP A 197 1.82 -3.74 0.10
N MET A 198 2.68 -4.74 0.12
CA MET A 198 2.61 -5.95 -0.71
C MET A 198 2.57 -5.69 -2.23
N ASN A 199 3.05 -4.53 -2.66
CA ASN A 199 2.89 -3.99 -4.02
C ASN A 199 4.10 -4.21 -4.94
N GLU A 200 5.04 -5.08 -4.57
CA GLU A 200 6.16 -5.53 -5.43
C GLU A 200 5.72 -6.26 -6.71
N PRO A 201 4.65 -7.09 -6.80
CA PRO A 201 3.75 -7.67 -5.80
C PRO A 201 4.42 -8.76 -4.95
N ALA A 202 4.17 -8.75 -3.65
CA ALA A 202 4.55 -9.85 -2.78
C ALA A 202 3.66 -11.08 -3.05
N ILE A 203 4.26 -12.25 -3.07
CA ILE A 203 3.60 -13.52 -3.36
C ILE A 203 4.10 -14.57 -2.38
N PHE A 204 3.22 -15.15 -1.57
CA PHE A 204 3.58 -16.23 -0.66
C PHE A 204 3.73 -17.55 -1.40
N TYR A 205 2.77 -17.86 -2.28
CA TYR A 205 2.82 -18.99 -3.18
C TYR A 205 1.89 -18.78 -4.37
N SER A 206 2.17 -19.47 -5.47
CA SER A 206 1.34 -19.50 -6.67
C SER A 206 0.89 -20.94 -6.95
N GLU A 207 -0.12 -21.10 -7.81
CA GLU A 207 -0.62 -22.43 -8.21
C GLU A 207 0.42 -23.30 -8.91
N LYS A 208 1.50 -22.69 -9.42
CA LYS A 208 2.66 -23.40 -9.96
C LYS A 208 3.84 -23.21 -9.00
N ARG A 209 4.14 -24.24 -8.25
CA ARG A 209 5.46 -24.49 -7.69
C ARG A 209 6.30 -25.24 -8.69
#